data_0c7dab0f1ed5835fe7dae604da259bb0
#
_entry.id   0c7dab0f1ed5835fe7dae604da259bb0
#
_cell.length_a   1.000
_cell.length_b   1.000
_cell.length_c   1.000
_cell.angle_alpha   90.00
_cell.angle_beta   90.00
_cell.angle_gamma   90.00
#
_symmetry.space_group_name_H-M   'P 1'
#
loop_
_entity.id
_entity.type
_entity.pdbx_description
1 polymer ?
#
loop_
_entity_poly.entity_id
_entity_poly.type
_entity_poly.pdbx_seq_one_letter_code
_entity_poly.pdbx_strand_id
1 'polypeptide(L)'
;MSNDRMKPLMLAAVIGILGTGLAGFSAGIALAQNPPKAAPEETPRNVEEKHDKAAKPVEETKPSEQTQDAAGGVTVPDYRDDRSTPQALIESYYNAINRKEYTRAYGYYSEEGREPDFNTFVKGYENTKSVKVALRKTDPDPGAGQIYWSQPLAIESETTDGKKEVFTGCYTIHLTNPGMQEEPPFKPMQIMTGSLTKSPLELEKSVPETCEAP
;
A
#
# COMPACT_ATOMS: atom_id res chain seq x y z
N MET A 1 3.06 38.89 8.66
CA MET A 1 3.27 38.04 7.48
C MET A 1 4.04 36.81 7.96
N SER A 2 3.32 35.84 8.44
CA SER A 2 3.88 34.59 9.00
C SER A 2 3.87 33.54 7.92
N ASN A 3 5.04 33.02 7.57
CA ASN A 3 5.26 32.05 6.52
C ASN A 3 5.12 30.66 7.14
N ASP A 4 3.89 30.22 7.37
CA ASP A 4 3.62 28.84 7.79
C ASP A 4 3.71 27.92 6.57
N ARG A 5 4.91 27.46 6.33
CA ARG A 5 5.16 26.33 5.44
C ARG A 5 4.85 25.06 6.23
N MET A 6 3.67 24.48 6.00
CA MET A 6 3.44 23.09 6.29
C MET A 6 4.48 22.28 5.49
N LYS A 7 5.52 21.81 6.16
CA LYS A 7 6.55 20.99 5.53
C LYS A 7 5.91 19.65 5.23
N PRO A 8 5.86 19.21 3.97
CA PRO A 8 5.64 17.82 3.70
C PRO A 8 6.78 17.06 4.33
N LEU A 9 6.47 15.94 4.97
CA LEU A 9 7.46 15.03 5.52
C LEU A 9 8.29 14.47 4.36
N MET A 10 9.36 15.20 4.00
CA MET A 10 10.37 14.71 3.08
C MET A 10 11.43 14.02 3.92
N LEU A 11 11.48 12.72 3.88
CA LEU A 11 12.65 11.97 4.29
C LEU A 11 13.38 11.47 3.04
N ALA A 12 14.25 12.29 2.52
CA ALA A 12 15.27 11.87 1.57
C ALA A 12 16.57 11.63 2.37
N ALA A 13 16.88 10.40 2.66
CA ALA A 13 18.20 10.02 3.09
C ALA A 13 18.87 9.19 2.01
N VAL A 14 19.59 9.85 1.13
CA VAL A 14 20.56 9.20 0.25
C VAL A 14 21.91 9.20 0.99
N ILE A 15 22.35 8.05 1.43
CA ILE A 15 23.75 7.84 1.83
C ILE A 15 24.34 6.83 0.87
N GLY A 16 25.11 7.34 -0.08
CA GLY A 16 25.98 6.54 -0.91
C GLY A 16 27.20 6.07 -0.12
N ILE A 17 27.48 4.79 -0.18
CA ILE A 17 28.79 4.27 0.21
C ILE A 17 29.36 3.50 -0.98
N LEU A 18 30.38 4.10 -1.61
CA LEU A 18 31.30 3.40 -2.51
C LEU A 18 32.17 2.45 -1.66
N GLY A 19 32.17 1.19 -2.01
CA GLY A 19 33.09 0.20 -1.50
C GLY A 19 33.60 -0.68 -2.64
N THR A 20 34.80 -0.35 -3.17
CA THR A 20 35.58 -1.19 -4.09
C THR A 20 36.24 -2.33 -3.34
N GLY A 21 36.13 -3.57 -3.85
CA GLY A 21 36.87 -4.73 -3.35
C GLY A 21 36.90 -5.86 -4.38
N LEU A 22 37.95 -5.92 -5.18
CA LEU A 22 38.34 -7.07 -6.01
C LEU A 22 38.91 -8.19 -5.13
N ALA A 23 38.59 -9.43 -5.43
CA ALA A 23 39.43 -10.62 -5.46
C ALA A 23 38.53 -11.83 -5.68
N GLY A 24 38.64 -12.47 -6.66
CA GLY A 24 39.07 -13.56 -7.39
C GLY A 24 39.47 -14.80 -6.59
N PHE A 25 38.84 -15.95 -6.89
CA PHE A 25 39.52 -17.26 -6.92
C PHE A 25 38.65 -18.30 -7.65
N SER A 26 39.42 -19.05 -8.43
CA SER A 26 38.99 -20.07 -9.38
C SER A 26 38.74 -21.45 -8.76
N ALA A 27 38.09 -22.29 -9.61
CA ALA A 27 38.29 -23.73 -9.83
C ALA A 27 37.60 -24.75 -8.90
N GLY A 28 36.93 -25.67 -9.57
CA GLY A 28 36.86 -27.04 -9.13
C GLY A 28 35.58 -27.80 -9.42
N ILE A 29 35.44 -28.25 -10.64
CA ILE A 29 34.95 -29.54 -11.14
C ILE A 29 34.38 -30.54 -10.11
N ALA A 30 33.16 -31.03 -10.32
CA ALA A 30 32.87 -32.47 -10.39
C ALA A 30 31.45 -32.74 -10.89
N LEU A 31 31.41 -33.46 -11.99
CA LEU A 31 30.21 -34.13 -12.54
C LEU A 31 29.78 -35.30 -11.62
N ALA A 32 28.47 -35.39 -11.39
CA ALA A 32 27.85 -36.70 -11.17
C ALA A 32 26.46 -36.68 -11.76
N GLN A 33 26.32 -37.31 -12.90
CA GLN A 33 25.07 -37.68 -13.56
C GLN A 33 24.48 -38.88 -12.88
N ASN A 34 23.18 -38.87 -12.55
CA ASN A 34 22.38 -40.09 -12.48
C ASN A 34 21.01 -39.79 -13.10
N PRO A 35 20.51 -40.73 -13.95
CA PRO A 35 19.31 -40.52 -14.74
C PRO A 35 18.02 -40.84 -13.95
N PRO A 36 16.86 -40.31 -14.41
CA PRO A 36 15.59 -40.48 -13.71
C PRO A 36 14.97 -41.83 -13.96
N LYS A 37 14.46 -42.40 -12.88
CA LYS A 37 13.66 -43.63 -12.90
C LYS A 37 12.21 -43.29 -13.23
N ALA A 38 11.67 -44.00 -14.21
CA ALA A 38 10.34 -43.85 -14.77
C ALA A 38 9.20 -44.00 -13.76
N ALA A 39 8.16 -43.22 -13.97
CA ALA A 39 6.85 -43.31 -13.31
C ALA A 39 6.04 -44.52 -13.76
N PRO A 40 5.09 -45.00 -12.97
CA PRO A 40 3.95 -45.74 -13.49
C PRO A 40 2.77 -44.82 -13.76
N GLU A 41 2.27 -44.97 -14.94
CA GLU A 41 1.05 -44.46 -15.52
C GLU A 41 -0.17 -45.03 -14.79
N GLU A 42 -1.04 -44.23 -14.24
CA GLU A 42 -2.39 -44.65 -13.85
C GLU A 42 -3.44 -43.79 -14.54
N THR A 43 -4.31 -44.49 -15.23
CA THR A 43 -5.43 -44.13 -16.10
C THR A 43 -6.56 -43.39 -15.37
N PRO A 44 -7.31 -42.52 -16.06
CA PRO A 44 -8.34 -41.67 -15.46
C PRO A 44 -9.61 -42.44 -15.15
N ARG A 45 -10.12 -42.31 -13.94
CA ARG A 45 -11.47 -42.77 -13.58
C ARG A 45 -12.47 -41.61 -13.71
N ASN A 46 -13.27 -41.71 -14.74
CA ASN A 46 -14.45 -40.92 -15.02
C ASN A 46 -15.49 -41.15 -13.91
N VAL A 47 -15.89 -40.12 -13.19
CA VAL A 47 -17.12 -40.10 -12.41
C VAL A 47 -17.91 -38.88 -12.83
N GLU A 48 -18.88 -39.12 -13.69
CA GLU A 48 -19.96 -38.24 -14.09
C GLU A 48 -20.96 -38.19 -12.93
N GLU A 49 -21.08 -37.06 -12.26
CA GLU A 49 -22.21 -36.77 -11.38
C GLU A 49 -22.80 -35.40 -11.68
N LYS A 50 -23.94 -35.49 -12.33
CA LYS A 50 -24.86 -34.42 -12.67
C LYS A 50 -25.45 -33.84 -11.39
N HIS A 51 -25.23 -32.56 -11.12
CA HIS A 51 -26.13 -31.79 -10.28
C HIS A 51 -26.45 -30.46 -10.94
N ASP A 52 -27.57 -30.46 -11.66
CA ASP A 52 -28.34 -29.25 -12.00
C ASP A 52 -28.85 -28.63 -10.71
N LYS A 53 -28.36 -27.44 -10.37
CA LYS A 53 -29.11 -26.52 -9.53
C LYS A 53 -28.79 -25.08 -9.93
N ALA A 54 -29.78 -24.48 -10.54
CA ALA A 54 -29.81 -23.09 -10.95
C ALA A 54 -29.37 -22.16 -9.80
N ALA A 55 -28.26 -21.44 -9.99
CA ALA A 55 -27.86 -20.34 -9.16
C ALA A 55 -28.66 -19.10 -9.61
N LYS A 56 -29.45 -18.55 -8.69
CA LYS A 56 -30.06 -17.21 -8.82
C LYS A 56 -28.97 -16.15 -8.93
N PRO A 57 -29.20 -15.05 -9.66
CA PRO A 57 -28.27 -13.94 -9.69
C PRO A 57 -28.10 -13.37 -8.29
N VAL A 58 -26.87 -13.27 -7.85
CA VAL A 58 -26.52 -12.52 -6.62
C VAL A 58 -26.66 -11.06 -6.97
N GLU A 59 -27.62 -10.41 -6.37
CA GLU A 59 -27.87 -8.98 -6.40
C GLU A 59 -26.64 -8.27 -5.83
N GLU A 60 -26.04 -7.44 -6.65
CA GLU A 60 -24.88 -6.62 -6.34
C GLU A 60 -25.25 -5.65 -5.23
N THR A 61 -24.92 -5.99 -3.99
CA THR A 61 -25.17 -5.14 -2.83
C THR A 61 -24.17 -3.98 -2.88
N LYS A 62 -24.65 -2.83 -3.32
CA LYS A 62 -24.00 -1.54 -3.17
C LYS A 62 -23.60 -1.37 -1.70
N PRO A 63 -22.34 -1.01 -1.38
CA PRO A 63 -21.92 -0.77 0.00
C PRO A 63 -22.79 0.32 0.60
N SER A 64 -23.55 0.00 1.62
CA SER A 64 -24.30 0.97 2.40
C SER A 64 -23.31 1.76 3.25
N GLU A 65 -23.21 3.03 2.98
CA GLU A 65 -22.51 4.02 3.79
C GLU A 65 -23.28 4.17 5.11
N GLN A 66 -22.94 3.33 6.09
CA GLN A 66 -23.46 3.47 7.45
C GLN A 66 -22.51 4.35 8.24
N THR A 67 -22.85 5.61 8.38
CA THR A 67 -22.22 6.54 9.30
C THR A 67 -22.79 6.30 10.70
N GLN A 68 -21.93 5.92 11.64
CA GLN A 68 -22.31 5.86 13.06
C GLN A 68 -22.12 7.24 13.68
N ASP A 69 -23.20 7.84 14.15
CA ASP A 69 -23.17 9.10 14.89
C ASP A 69 -22.60 8.87 16.30
N ALA A 70 -21.35 9.29 16.50
CA ALA A 70 -20.80 9.42 17.85
C ALA A 70 -21.44 10.65 18.53
N ALA A 71 -21.88 10.49 19.78
CA ALA A 71 -22.47 11.55 20.58
C ALA A 71 -21.57 12.80 20.61
N GLY A 72 -21.92 13.83 19.84
CA GLY A 72 -21.13 15.06 19.72
C GLY A 72 -21.10 15.68 18.33
N GLY A 73 -21.85 15.18 17.36
CA GLY A 73 -22.00 15.81 16.04
C GLY A 73 -20.80 15.70 15.10
N VAL A 74 -19.81 14.85 15.40
CA VAL A 74 -18.71 14.53 14.50
C VAL A 74 -18.98 13.17 13.87
N THR A 75 -19.30 13.16 12.58
CA THR A 75 -19.46 11.93 11.81
C THR A 75 -18.08 11.29 11.60
N VAL A 76 -17.85 10.13 12.24
CA VAL A 76 -16.64 9.34 12.07
C VAL A 76 -16.89 8.34 10.92
N PRO A 77 -16.03 8.26 9.88
CA PRO A 77 -16.19 7.28 8.81
C PRO A 77 -16.23 5.84 9.34
N ASP A 78 -16.90 4.94 8.65
CA ASP A 78 -16.86 3.52 8.97
C ASP A 78 -15.43 2.99 9.02
N TYR A 79 -15.21 2.00 9.88
CA TYR A 79 -13.89 1.36 10.00
C TYR A 79 -13.54 0.59 8.72
N ARG A 80 -12.35 0.85 8.19
CA ARG A 80 -11.80 0.14 7.04
C ARG A 80 -10.35 -0.25 7.30
N ASP A 81 -10.04 -1.53 7.15
CA ASP A 81 -8.68 -2.08 7.20
C ASP A 81 -8.56 -3.19 6.14
N ASP A 82 -8.22 -2.79 4.92
CA ASP A 82 -8.10 -3.66 3.77
C ASP A 82 -6.73 -3.43 3.11
N ARG A 83 -5.93 -4.48 3.02
CA ARG A 83 -4.60 -4.48 2.42
C ARG A 83 -4.52 -5.45 1.22
N SER A 84 -5.66 -5.75 0.60
CA SER A 84 -5.74 -6.68 -0.53
C SER A 84 -5.22 -6.09 -1.84
N THR A 85 -5.28 -4.77 -1.98
CA THR A 85 -4.79 -4.02 -3.15
C THR A 85 -4.06 -2.74 -2.72
N PRO A 86 -3.18 -2.18 -3.57
CA PRO A 86 -2.54 -0.89 -3.29
C PRO A 86 -3.54 0.22 -2.98
N GLN A 87 -4.65 0.28 -3.74
CA GLN A 87 -5.70 1.27 -3.55
C GLN A 87 -6.39 1.09 -2.19
N ALA A 88 -6.80 -0.15 -1.87
CA ALA A 88 -7.46 -0.47 -0.61
C ALA A 88 -6.56 -0.18 0.62
N LEU A 89 -5.24 -0.44 0.49
CA LEU A 89 -4.25 -0.08 1.50
C LEU A 89 -4.22 1.43 1.77
N ILE A 90 -4.14 2.26 0.70
CA ILE A 90 -4.10 3.72 0.82
C ILE A 90 -5.42 4.26 1.39
N GLU A 91 -6.56 3.76 0.93
CA GLU A 91 -7.87 4.13 1.46
C GLU A 91 -7.99 3.78 2.95
N SER A 92 -7.48 2.61 3.36
CA SER A 92 -7.46 2.19 4.77
C SER A 92 -6.52 3.04 5.62
N TYR A 93 -5.38 3.45 5.08
CA TYR A 93 -4.46 4.39 5.72
C TYR A 93 -5.14 5.74 6.01
N TYR A 94 -5.76 6.36 4.99
CA TYR A 94 -6.43 7.64 5.18
C TYR A 94 -7.75 7.51 5.97
N ASN A 95 -8.40 6.35 5.94
CA ASN A 95 -9.49 6.04 6.86
C ASN A 95 -9.00 6.09 8.32
N ALA A 96 -7.83 5.52 8.62
CA ALA A 96 -7.24 5.61 9.96
C ALA A 96 -6.93 7.06 10.36
N ILE A 97 -6.39 7.88 9.45
CA ILE A 97 -6.14 9.31 9.69
C ILE A 97 -7.47 10.04 10.01
N ASN A 98 -8.51 9.84 9.20
CA ASN A 98 -9.80 10.47 9.36
C ASN A 98 -10.49 10.07 10.69
N ARG A 99 -10.26 8.85 11.15
CA ARG A 99 -10.74 8.34 12.43
C ARG A 99 -9.86 8.71 13.62
N LYS A 100 -8.74 9.43 13.39
CA LYS A 100 -7.72 9.77 14.42
C LYS A 100 -7.07 8.56 15.07
N GLU A 101 -7.07 7.43 14.39
CA GLU A 101 -6.45 6.17 14.81
C GLU A 101 -4.98 6.13 14.36
N TYR A 102 -4.17 7.04 14.89
CA TYR A 102 -2.81 7.29 14.40
C TYR A 102 -1.88 6.10 14.57
N THR A 103 -2.05 5.29 15.61
CA THR A 103 -1.28 4.05 15.78
C THR A 103 -1.56 3.07 14.65
N ARG A 104 -2.82 2.94 14.24
CA ARG A 104 -3.21 2.12 13.09
C ARG A 104 -2.64 2.69 11.79
N ALA A 105 -2.78 4.02 11.57
CA ALA A 105 -2.22 4.69 10.41
C ALA A 105 -0.69 4.46 10.30
N TYR A 106 0.02 4.61 11.40
CA TYR A 106 1.47 4.39 11.47
C TYR A 106 1.88 2.96 11.11
N GLY A 107 1.04 1.97 11.43
CA GLY A 107 1.26 0.57 11.12
C GLY A 107 1.01 0.16 9.65
N TYR A 108 0.57 1.10 8.78
CA TYR A 108 0.51 0.85 7.33
C TYR A 108 1.85 1.04 6.64
N TYR A 109 2.78 1.77 7.25
CA TYR A 109 4.14 1.93 6.74
C TYR A 109 5.06 0.79 7.17
N SER A 110 6.04 0.48 6.33
CA SER A 110 7.17 -0.37 6.71
C SER A 110 8.02 0.32 7.79
N GLU A 111 8.84 -0.45 8.50
CA GLU A 111 9.71 0.10 9.53
C GLU A 111 10.72 1.09 8.97
N GLU A 112 11.23 0.83 7.78
CA GLU A 112 12.20 1.68 7.08
C GLU A 112 11.56 2.92 6.47
N GLY A 113 10.27 2.84 6.10
CA GLY A 113 9.56 3.90 5.36
C GLY A 113 8.79 4.88 6.23
N ARG A 114 8.52 4.54 7.49
CA ARG A 114 7.74 5.39 8.40
C ARG A 114 8.61 6.46 9.06
N GLU A 115 7.95 7.54 9.48
CA GLU A 115 8.57 8.53 10.37
C GLU A 115 9.11 7.81 11.62
N PRO A 116 10.41 7.93 11.95
CA PRO A 116 10.98 7.21 13.09
C PRO A 116 10.37 7.56 14.44
N ASP A 117 9.95 8.81 14.62
CA ASP A 117 9.29 9.27 15.84
C ASP A 117 7.78 9.34 15.67
N PHE A 118 7.08 8.49 16.41
CA PHE A 118 5.61 8.42 16.36
C PHE A 118 4.93 9.74 16.74
N ASN A 119 5.47 10.50 17.70
CA ASN A 119 4.87 11.77 18.11
C ASN A 119 5.01 12.81 16.99
N THR A 120 6.11 12.80 16.27
CA THR A 120 6.31 13.62 15.08
C THR A 120 5.30 13.27 13.98
N PHE A 121 5.07 11.97 13.75
CA PHE A 121 4.03 11.52 12.85
C PHE A 121 2.63 12.04 13.24
N VAL A 122 2.23 11.87 14.51
CA VAL A 122 0.93 12.36 15.02
C VAL A 122 0.81 13.86 14.86
N LYS A 123 1.87 14.60 15.22
CA LYS A 123 1.91 16.05 15.11
C LYS A 123 1.71 16.55 13.67
N GLY A 124 2.14 15.78 12.68
CA GLY A 124 1.91 16.07 11.26
C GLY A 124 0.43 16.15 10.89
N TYR A 125 -0.45 15.52 11.65
CA TYR A 125 -1.90 15.46 11.42
C TYR A 125 -2.74 16.25 12.45
N GLU A 126 -2.13 16.98 13.39
CA GLU A 126 -2.85 17.65 14.48
C GLU A 126 -3.90 18.66 13.99
N ASN A 127 -3.60 19.34 12.88
CA ASN A 127 -4.49 20.32 12.26
C ASN A 127 -5.34 19.74 11.12
N THR A 128 -5.24 18.45 10.84
CA THR A 128 -6.01 17.79 9.79
C THR A 128 -7.39 17.40 10.32
N LYS A 129 -8.46 17.95 9.75
CA LYS A 129 -9.85 17.56 10.03
C LYS A 129 -10.22 16.29 9.29
N SER A 130 -10.00 16.28 7.96
CA SER A 130 -10.31 15.15 7.09
C SER A 130 -9.42 15.12 5.86
N VAL A 131 -9.29 13.93 5.26
CA VAL A 131 -8.60 13.71 4.00
C VAL A 131 -9.50 12.90 3.07
N LYS A 132 -9.69 13.39 1.84
CA LYS A 132 -10.27 12.62 0.74
C LYS A 132 -9.16 12.16 -0.18
N VAL A 133 -9.34 11.01 -0.79
CA VAL A 133 -8.33 10.39 -1.67
C VAL A 133 -8.93 10.12 -3.04
N ALA A 134 -8.19 10.43 -4.08
CA ALA A 134 -8.41 9.97 -5.44
C ALA A 134 -7.23 9.13 -5.88
N LEU A 135 -7.50 7.99 -6.51
CA LEU A 135 -6.51 6.97 -6.85
C LEU A 135 -6.67 6.56 -8.30
N ARG A 136 -5.56 6.25 -8.94
CA ARG A 136 -5.54 5.59 -10.26
C ARG A 136 -5.12 4.13 -10.06
N LYS A 137 -5.66 3.25 -10.89
CA LYS A 137 -5.22 1.85 -10.90
C LYS A 137 -3.75 1.79 -11.33
N THR A 138 -2.98 0.92 -10.67
CA THR A 138 -1.59 0.64 -11.00
C THR A 138 -1.37 -0.86 -11.12
N ASP A 139 -0.41 -1.23 -11.96
CA ASP A 139 -0.03 -2.62 -12.14
C ASP A 139 1.14 -2.99 -11.21
N PRO A 140 1.25 -4.27 -10.82
CA PRO A 140 2.36 -4.75 -10.01
C PRO A 140 3.66 -4.80 -10.83
N ASP A 141 4.77 -4.52 -10.16
CA ASP A 141 6.14 -4.76 -10.63
C ASP A 141 6.77 -5.88 -9.77
N PRO A 142 6.67 -7.15 -10.23
CA PRO A 142 7.20 -8.29 -9.50
C PRO A 142 8.68 -8.51 -9.77
N GLY A 143 9.45 -8.82 -8.74
CA GLY A 143 10.86 -9.17 -8.86
C GLY A 143 11.42 -9.92 -7.66
N ALA A 144 12.13 -11.04 -7.88
CA ALA A 144 12.87 -11.79 -6.85
C ALA A 144 12.07 -12.09 -5.57
N GLY A 145 10.79 -12.47 -5.70
CA GLY A 145 9.93 -12.78 -4.55
C GLY A 145 9.34 -11.55 -3.86
N GLN A 146 9.56 -10.36 -4.40
CA GLN A 146 9.00 -9.10 -3.95
C GLN A 146 8.03 -8.57 -4.99
N ILE A 147 7.02 -7.83 -4.57
CA ILE A 147 6.06 -7.19 -5.45
C ILE A 147 5.99 -5.72 -5.04
N TYR A 148 6.20 -4.83 -6.00
CA TYR A 148 6.12 -3.39 -5.81
C TYR A 148 5.00 -2.79 -6.63
N TRP A 149 4.48 -1.65 -6.18
CA TRP A 149 3.56 -0.81 -6.93
C TRP A 149 3.96 0.64 -6.76
N SER A 150 4.00 1.36 -7.86
CA SER A 150 4.08 2.81 -7.87
C SER A 150 2.66 3.34 -8.00
N GLN A 151 2.05 3.75 -6.88
CA GLN A 151 0.64 4.11 -6.77
C GLN A 151 0.44 5.62 -6.97
N PRO A 152 -0.12 6.07 -8.13
CA PRO A 152 -0.50 7.46 -8.32
C PRO A 152 -1.71 7.82 -7.46
N LEU A 153 -1.65 8.97 -6.80
CA LEU A 153 -2.74 9.45 -5.98
C LEU A 153 -2.78 10.97 -5.89
N ALA A 154 -3.93 11.49 -5.52
CA ALA A 154 -4.11 12.83 -5.02
C ALA A 154 -4.93 12.80 -3.73
N ILE A 155 -4.71 13.77 -2.86
CA ILE A 155 -5.50 13.95 -1.65
C ILE A 155 -6.02 15.38 -1.55
N GLU A 156 -7.24 15.55 -1.05
CA GLU A 156 -7.76 16.83 -0.55
C GLU A 156 -7.74 16.79 0.97
N SER A 157 -6.89 17.58 1.57
CA SER A 157 -6.81 17.76 3.03
C SER A 157 -7.64 18.98 3.44
N GLU A 158 -8.57 18.77 4.39
CA GLU A 158 -9.29 19.84 5.08
C GLU A 158 -8.71 19.99 6.48
N THR A 159 -8.33 21.21 6.82
CA THR A 159 -7.83 21.55 8.15
C THR A 159 -8.95 21.93 9.10
N THR A 160 -8.65 21.98 10.40
CA THR A 160 -9.64 22.29 11.46
C THR A 160 -10.23 23.69 11.33
N ASP A 161 -9.53 24.63 10.69
CA ASP A 161 -9.99 25.97 10.33
C ASP A 161 -10.79 26.02 9.01
N GLY A 162 -11.03 24.86 8.38
CA GLY A 162 -11.84 24.72 7.16
C GLY A 162 -11.10 25.00 5.86
N LYS A 163 -9.80 25.22 5.89
CA LYS A 163 -9.00 25.41 4.68
C LYS A 163 -8.82 24.05 3.97
N LYS A 164 -9.01 24.06 2.65
CA LYS A 164 -8.80 22.89 1.80
C LYS A 164 -7.58 23.07 0.92
N GLU A 165 -6.77 22.05 0.83
CA GLU A 165 -5.60 22.00 -0.04
C GLU A 165 -5.50 20.63 -0.71
N VAL A 166 -5.14 20.63 -2.00
CA VAL A 166 -4.94 19.42 -2.78
C VAL A 166 -3.46 19.15 -2.93
N PHE A 167 -3.09 17.88 -2.75
CA PHE A 167 -1.74 17.39 -2.95
C PHE A 167 -1.77 16.22 -3.92
N THR A 168 -0.72 16.07 -4.71
CA THR A 168 -0.57 15.05 -5.75
C THR A 168 0.79 14.40 -5.66
N GLY A 169 0.88 13.13 -6.02
CA GLY A 169 2.16 12.42 -6.05
C GLY A 169 2.02 10.91 -6.13
N CYS A 170 3.04 10.23 -5.64
CA CYS A 170 3.14 8.79 -5.75
C CYS A 170 3.57 8.17 -4.43
N TYR A 171 3.00 6.99 -4.15
CA TYR A 171 3.44 6.13 -3.06
C TYR A 171 4.04 4.85 -3.63
N THR A 172 5.17 4.43 -3.07
CA THR A 172 5.73 3.10 -3.32
C THR A 172 5.15 2.13 -2.29
N ILE A 173 4.52 1.08 -2.78
CA ILE A 173 3.90 0.02 -1.97
C ILE A 173 4.64 -1.27 -2.22
N HIS A 174 4.76 -2.09 -1.20
CA HIS A 174 5.52 -3.32 -1.22
C HIS A 174 4.78 -4.46 -0.54
N LEU A 175 4.95 -5.66 -1.09
CA LEU A 175 4.53 -6.91 -0.51
C LEU A 175 5.62 -7.96 -0.78
N THR A 176 6.13 -8.59 0.26
CA THR A 176 6.87 -9.85 0.09
C THR A 176 5.87 -10.92 -0.33
N ASN A 177 6.17 -11.64 -1.41
CA ASN A 177 5.29 -12.70 -1.89
C ASN A 177 4.91 -13.64 -0.74
N PRO A 178 3.62 -13.86 -0.46
CA PRO A 178 3.19 -14.71 0.64
C PRO A 178 3.81 -16.11 0.66
N GLY A 179 4.05 -16.69 -0.53
CA GLY A 179 4.73 -17.97 -0.67
C GLY A 179 6.21 -17.97 -0.29
N MET A 180 6.81 -16.79 -0.07
CA MET A 180 8.21 -16.63 0.37
C MET A 180 8.32 -16.26 1.86
N GLN A 181 7.21 -16.11 2.56
CA GLN A 181 7.17 -15.78 3.98
C GLN A 181 7.02 -17.08 4.78
N GLU A 182 8.14 -17.71 5.09
CA GLU A 182 8.15 -19.04 5.75
C GLU A 182 8.03 -18.94 7.29
N GLU A 183 8.36 -17.78 7.87
CA GLU A 183 8.40 -17.58 9.32
C GLU A 183 7.46 -16.47 9.78
N PRO A 184 6.81 -16.62 10.95
CA PRO A 184 6.00 -15.57 11.55
C PRO A 184 6.87 -14.41 12.09
N PRO A 185 6.32 -13.18 12.14
CA PRO A 185 4.97 -12.81 11.78
C PRO A 185 4.79 -12.58 10.29
N PHE A 186 3.60 -12.89 9.75
CA PHE A 186 3.24 -12.52 8.39
C PHE A 186 3.31 -11.00 8.21
N LYS A 187 4.00 -10.55 7.16
CA LYS A 187 4.12 -9.14 6.79
C LYS A 187 3.13 -8.83 5.66
N PRO A 188 2.05 -8.12 5.94
CA PRO A 188 1.10 -7.72 4.92
C PRO A 188 1.69 -6.65 3.99
N MET A 189 0.93 -6.29 2.95
CA MET A 189 1.26 -5.16 2.08
C MET A 189 1.46 -3.88 2.91
N GLN A 190 2.50 -3.10 2.61
CA GLN A 190 2.91 -1.91 3.34
C GLN A 190 3.31 -0.77 2.41
N ILE A 191 3.19 0.45 2.92
CA ILE A 191 3.70 1.66 2.27
C ILE A 191 5.20 1.76 2.60
N MET A 192 6.04 1.82 1.57
CA MET A 192 7.49 2.02 1.72
C MET A 192 7.85 3.50 1.77
N THR A 193 7.35 4.26 0.81
CA THR A 193 7.60 5.71 0.73
C THR A 193 6.38 6.41 0.16
N GLY A 194 6.30 7.71 0.39
CA GLY A 194 5.28 8.56 -0.21
C GLY A 194 5.82 9.97 -0.39
N SER A 195 5.57 10.56 -1.56
CA SER A 195 5.89 11.95 -1.84
C SER A 195 4.68 12.65 -2.41
N LEU A 196 4.29 13.74 -1.77
CA LEU A 196 3.17 14.56 -2.19
C LEU A 196 3.59 16.02 -2.30
N THR A 197 3.19 16.66 -3.38
CA THR A 197 3.39 18.09 -3.62
C THR A 197 2.05 18.78 -3.78
N LYS A 198 1.99 20.08 -3.47
CA LYS A 198 0.75 20.84 -3.59
C LYS A 198 0.32 20.98 -5.05
N SER A 199 -0.95 20.72 -5.32
CA SER A 199 -1.57 20.89 -6.64
C SER A 199 -2.50 22.10 -6.66
N PRO A 200 -2.53 22.89 -7.74
CA PRO A 200 -3.51 23.94 -7.94
C PRO A 200 -4.83 23.41 -8.53
N LEU A 201 -4.90 22.13 -8.90
CA LEU A 201 -6.05 21.52 -9.55
C LEU A 201 -7.00 20.91 -8.51
N GLU A 202 -8.22 20.58 -8.94
CA GLU A 202 -9.18 19.80 -8.16
C GLU A 202 -8.68 18.36 -7.94
N LEU A 203 -9.20 17.70 -6.92
CA LEU A 203 -8.75 16.40 -6.45
C LEU A 203 -8.58 15.38 -7.59
N GLU A 204 -9.64 15.09 -8.34
CA GLU A 204 -9.64 14.07 -9.40
C GLU A 204 -8.69 14.40 -10.56
N LYS A 205 -8.55 15.67 -10.87
CA LYS A 205 -7.66 16.17 -11.93
C LYS A 205 -6.19 16.21 -11.52
N SER A 206 -5.93 16.08 -10.22
CA SER A 206 -4.59 16.10 -9.64
C SER A 206 -3.92 14.73 -9.61
N VAL A 207 -4.66 13.62 -9.87
CA VAL A 207 -4.06 12.30 -9.86
C VAL A 207 -3.11 12.15 -11.05
N PRO A 208 -1.80 11.87 -10.84
CA PRO A 208 -0.86 11.70 -11.95
C PRO A 208 -1.27 10.55 -12.87
N GLU A 209 -0.93 10.64 -14.14
CA GLU A 209 -1.17 9.53 -15.07
C GLU A 209 -0.27 8.33 -14.78
N THR A 210 0.96 8.61 -14.43
CA THR A 210 1.99 7.63 -14.09
C THR A 210 2.83 8.15 -12.94
N CYS A 211 3.47 7.22 -12.21
CA CYS A 211 4.57 7.55 -11.31
C CYS A 211 5.88 7.36 -12.06
N GLU A 212 6.76 8.35 -11.98
CA GLU A 212 8.14 8.13 -12.40
C GLU A 212 8.78 7.08 -11.48
N ALA A 213 9.53 6.15 -12.07
CA ALA A 213 10.29 5.20 -11.28
C ALA A 213 11.31 5.95 -10.41
N PRO A 214 11.51 5.55 -9.15
CA PRO A 214 12.44 6.18 -8.25
C PRO A 214 13.91 6.04 -8.71
#